data_01638bad2f49c2c6fd74dbc29f085bcb
#
_entry.id   01638bad2f49c2c6fd74dbc29f085bcb
#
_cell.length_a   1.000
_cell.length_b   1.000
_cell.length_c   1.000
_cell.angle_alpha   90.00
_cell.angle_beta   90.00
_cell.angle_gamma   90.00
#
_symmetry.space_group_name_H-M   'P 1'
#
loop_
_entity.id
_entity.type
_entity.pdbx_description
1 polymer ?
#
loop_
_entity_poly.entity_id
_entity_poly.type
_entity_poly.pdbx_seq_one_letter_code
_entity_poly.pdbx_strand_id
1 'polypeptide(L)'
;MLRRPKHPGTTSLQLYVLGALFLIPLSIGILLITNNASRSEHAYQISHDVGSMYAQGVDFSQPANQRIAESVAEGAGIDIEGGKGILILSKIRMVHPSDCPQAASGKCNNKGYPVIIERFVLGNPALRASSFGTPESLDPGSGKVRDWVNDLSARAANFAASLKPGEVTYAAECYLTSPESPNGVYSRMMF
;
A
#
# COMPACT_ATOMS: atom_id res chain seq x y z
N MET A 1 8.63 66.81 37.93
CA MET A 1 7.97 65.54 37.57
C MET A 1 7.93 65.40 36.06
N LEU A 2 8.82 64.61 35.49
CA LEU A 2 8.93 64.36 34.06
C LEU A 2 8.03 63.16 33.69
N ARG A 3 6.92 63.38 33.00
CA ARG A 3 6.09 62.35 32.40
C ARG A 3 6.82 61.72 31.22
N ARG A 4 7.23 60.47 31.33
CA ARG A 4 7.74 59.69 30.20
C ARG A 4 6.61 59.52 29.17
N PRO A 5 6.86 59.80 27.87
CA PRO A 5 5.89 59.54 26.84
C PRO A 5 5.66 58.00 26.73
N LYS A 6 4.42 57.56 26.90
CA LYS A 6 4.04 56.20 26.56
C LYS A 6 4.02 56.08 25.03
N HIS A 7 4.92 55.29 24.46
CA HIS A 7 4.89 54.95 23.04
C HIS A 7 3.97 53.74 22.82
N PRO A 8 2.65 53.94 22.50
CA PRO A 8 1.73 52.80 22.34
C PRO A 8 1.96 51.98 21.08
N GLY A 9 2.77 52.48 20.13
CA GLY A 9 3.00 51.78 18.86
C GLY A 9 4.03 50.64 18.96
N THR A 10 4.98 50.65 19.89
CA THR A 10 5.99 49.62 20.01
C THR A 10 5.49 48.30 20.57
N THR A 11 4.51 48.36 21.47
CA THR A 11 3.88 47.15 22.06
C THR A 11 3.00 46.40 21.05
N SER A 12 2.31 47.08 20.16
CA SER A 12 1.53 46.46 19.07
C SER A 12 2.46 45.75 18.08
N LEU A 13 3.53 46.40 17.65
CA LEU A 13 4.48 45.82 16.71
C LEU A 13 5.16 44.57 17.27
N GLN A 14 5.54 44.59 18.54
CA GLN A 14 6.12 43.43 19.23
C GLN A 14 5.13 42.26 19.31
N LEU A 15 3.85 42.54 19.56
CA LEU A 15 2.80 41.52 19.61
C LEU A 15 2.58 40.88 18.24
N TYR A 16 2.58 41.68 17.16
CA TYR A 16 2.47 41.14 15.79
C TYR A 16 3.68 40.29 15.40
N VAL A 17 4.90 40.70 15.71
CA VAL A 17 6.12 39.95 15.42
C VAL A 17 6.14 38.63 16.19
N LEU A 18 5.82 38.65 17.48
CA LEU A 18 5.72 37.44 18.31
C LEU A 18 4.61 36.51 17.81
N GLY A 19 3.43 37.05 17.48
CA GLY A 19 2.32 36.29 16.92
C GLY A 19 2.70 35.61 15.59
N ALA A 20 3.34 36.33 14.67
CA ALA A 20 3.78 35.77 13.40
C ALA A 20 4.83 34.66 13.58
N LEU A 21 5.75 34.81 14.53
CA LEU A 21 6.80 33.84 14.84
C LEU A 21 6.24 32.50 15.32
N PHE A 22 5.08 32.48 15.98
CA PHE A 22 4.39 31.27 16.44
C PHE A 22 3.36 30.76 15.42
N LEU A 23 2.58 31.66 14.80
CA LEU A 23 1.49 31.28 13.92
C LEU A 23 1.98 30.71 12.58
N ILE A 24 3.10 31.23 12.04
CA ILE A 24 3.64 30.72 10.76
C ILE A 24 4.10 29.26 10.88
N PRO A 25 5.00 28.88 11.82
CA PRO A 25 5.42 27.49 11.93
C PRO A 25 4.28 26.56 12.35
N LEU A 26 3.34 27.03 13.17
CA LEU A 26 2.15 26.27 13.53
C LEU A 26 1.26 25.98 12.31
N SER A 27 1.04 26.98 11.46
CA SER A 27 0.24 26.84 10.23
C SER A 27 0.91 25.86 9.25
N ILE A 28 2.21 25.95 9.07
CA ILE A 28 2.99 25.03 8.23
C ILE A 28 2.90 23.60 8.80
N GLY A 29 3.04 23.45 10.11
CA GLY A 29 2.91 22.14 10.78
C GLY A 29 1.53 21.52 10.56
N ILE A 30 0.46 22.29 10.69
CA ILE A 30 -0.92 21.82 10.44
C ILE A 30 -1.08 21.40 8.98
N LEU A 31 -0.59 22.18 8.01
CA LEU A 31 -0.68 21.85 6.59
C LEU A 31 0.05 20.52 6.26
N LEU A 32 1.24 20.30 6.82
CA LEU A 32 1.99 19.07 6.61
C LEU A 32 1.26 17.84 7.18
N ILE A 33 0.70 17.97 8.40
CA ILE A 33 -0.06 16.90 9.03
C ILE A 33 -1.32 16.58 8.22
N THR A 34 -2.05 17.60 7.77
CA THR A 34 -3.29 17.44 6.99
C THR A 34 -3.01 16.76 5.65
N ASN A 35 -1.95 17.14 4.95
CA ASN A 35 -1.56 16.52 3.69
C ASN A 35 -1.20 15.03 3.88
N ASN A 36 -0.44 14.69 4.92
CA ASN A 36 -0.09 13.30 5.21
C ASN A 36 -1.31 12.47 5.61
N ALA A 37 -2.23 13.02 6.40
CA ALA A 37 -3.47 12.36 6.80
C ALA A 37 -4.37 12.07 5.58
N SER A 38 -4.57 13.05 4.70
CA SER A 38 -5.35 12.89 3.48
C SER A 38 -4.79 11.80 2.57
N ARG A 39 -3.47 11.74 2.40
CA ARG A 39 -2.81 10.68 1.60
C ARG A 39 -2.94 9.31 2.22
N SER A 40 -2.85 9.21 3.54
CA SER A 40 -3.06 7.95 4.26
C SER A 40 -4.47 7.43 4.03
N GLU A 41 -5.46 8.31 4.06
CA GLU A 41 -6.84 7.98 3.77
C GLU A 41 -7.02 7.53 2.31
N HIS A 42 -6.43 8.23 1.34
CA HIS A 42 -6.45 7.82 -0.06
C HIS A 42 -5.80 6.42 -0.25
N ALA A 43 -4.64 6.17 0.33
CA ALA A 43 -3.99 4.87 0.24
C ALA A 43 -4.86 3.76 0.84
N TYR A 44 -5.54 4.05 1.96
CA TYR A 44 -6.49 3.15 2.59
C TYR A 44 -7.70 2.88 1.68
N GLN A 45 -8.33 3.92 1.15
CA GLN A 45 -9.50 3.80 0.27
C GLN A 45 -9.19 2.98 -0.99
N ILE A 46 -8.06 3.27 -1.66
CA ILE A 46 -7.63 2.51 -2.84
C ILE A 46 -7.39 1.04 -2.49
N SER A 47 -6.68 0.76 -1.38
CA SER A 47 -6.45 -0.62 -0.93
C SER A 47 -7.76 -1.33 -0.65
N HIS A 48 -8.72 -0.63 -0.03
CA HIS A 48 -10.04 -1.19 0.29
C HIS A 48 -10.86 -1.46 -0.97
N ASP A 49 -11.01 -0.48 -1.84
CA ASP A 49 -11.92 -0.56 -2.97
C ASP A 49 -11.41 -1.56 -4.01
N VAL A 50 -10.15 -1.43 -4.43
CA VAL A 50 -9.57 -2.35 -5.42
C VAL A 50 -9.33 -3.73 -4.83
N GLY A 51 -8.92 -3.82 -3.55
CA GLY A 51 -8.80 -5.09 -2.84
C GLY A 51 -10.12 -5.82 -2.71
N SER A 52 -11.21 -5.10 -2.43
CA SER A 52 -12.57 -5.64 -2.38
C SER A 52 -13.02 -6.17 -3.76
N MET A 53 -12.75 -5.42 -4.84
CA MET A 53 -13.02 -5.90 -6.21
C MET A 53 -12.28 -7.21 -6.49
N TYR A 54 -11.01 -7.28 -6.11
CA TYR A 54 -10.19 -8.50 -6.28
C TYR A 54 -10.73 -9.67 -5.46
N ALA A 55 -11.12 -9.44 -4.22
CA ALA A 55 -11.73 -10.45 -3.36
C ALA A 55 -13.09 -10.95 -3.89
N GLN A 56 -13.82 -10.09 -4.61
CA GLN A 56 -15.07 -10.44 -5.28
C GLN A 56 -14.85 -11.19 -6.62
N GLY A 57 -13.62 -11.44 -7.01
CA GLY A 57 -13.26 -12.22 -8.18
C GLY A 57 -13.07 -11.42 -9.47
N VAL A 58 -12.88 -10.11 -9.38
CA VAL A 58 -12.48 -9.30 -10.55
C VAL A 58 -11.11 -9.76 -11.02
N ASP A 59 -11.01 -10.14 -12.28
CA ASP A 59 -9.78 -10.63 -12.90
C ASP A 59 -8.91 -9.47 -13.40
N PHE A 60 -7.85 -9.15 -12.66
CA PHE A 60 -6.90 -8.09 -13.01
C PHE A 60 -5.85 -8.52 -14.06
N SER A 61 -5.90 -9.73 -14.61
CA SER A 61 -5.17 -10.05 -15.84
C SER A 61 -5.77 -9.34 -17.06
N GLN A 62 -7.03 -8.90 -16.96
CA GLN A 62 -7.73 -8.20 -18.02
C GLN A 62 -7.41 -6.70 -18.00
N PRO A 63 -6.91 -6.12 -19.13
CA PRO A 63 -6.54 -4.70 -19.18
C PRO A 63 -7.70 -3.74 -18.86
N ALA A 64 -8.94 -4.14 -19.15
CA ALA A 64 -10.12 -3.34 -18.82
C ALA A 64 -10.28 -3.17 -17.31
N ASN A 65 -10.07 -4.24 -16.53
CA ASN A 65 -10.17 -4.21 -15.07
C ASN A 65 -9.00 -3.45 -14.43
N GLN A 66 -7.80 -3.52 -15.03
CA GLN A 66 -6.66 -2.70 -14.60
C GLN A 66 -6.97 -1.21 -14.76
N ARG A 67 -7.58 -0.79 -15.89
CA ARG A 67 -8.00 0.61 -16.10
C ARG A 67 -9.06 1.08 -15.11
N ILE A 68 -9.95 0.19 -14.66
CA ILE A 68 -10.93 0.54 -13.61
C ILE A 68 -10.18 0.81 -12.30
N ALA A 69 -9.25 -0.07 -11.91
CA ALA A 69 -8.43 0.15 -10.72
C ALA A 69 -7.60 1.45 -10.81
N GLU A 70 -7.06 1.74 -11.99
CA GLU A 70 -6.35 2.99 -12.26
C GLU A 70 -7.26 4.21 -12.07
N SER A 71 -8.49 4.17 -12.62
CA SER A 71 -9.44 5.29 -12.46
C SER A 71 -9.81 5.54 -10.99
N VAL A 72 -9.88 4.49 -10.16
CA VAL A 72 -10.07 4.61 -8.70
C VAL A 72 -8.85 5.26 -8.05
N ALA A 73 -7.67 5.02 -8.59
CA ALA A 73 -6.38 5.46 -8.05
C ALA A 73 -5.82 6.74 -8.72
N GLU A 74 -6.48 7.27 -9.75
CA GLU A 74 -6.00 8.40 -10.56
C GLU A 74 -5.69 9.64 -9.72
N GLY A 75 -6.55 9.96 -8.74
CA GLY A 75 -6.32 11.08 -7.82
C GLY A 75 -5.12 10.92 -6.89
N ALA A 76 -4.57 9.70 -6.76
CA ALA A 76 -3.42 9.38 -5.92
C ALA A 76 -2.11 9.24 -6.69
N GLY A 77 -2.13 9.36 -8.03
CA GLY A 77 -0.94 9.28 -8.88
C GLY A 77 -0.41 7.86 -9.10
N ILE A 78 -1.28 6.86 -9.03
CA ILE A 78 -1.01 5.51 -9.50
C ILE A 78 -1.36 5.49 -10.99
N ASP A 79 -0.39 5.16 -11.83
CA ASP A 79 -0.50 5.08 -13.28
C ASP A 79 0.07 3.72 -13.70
N ILE A 80 -0.59 3.00 -14.60
CA ILE A 80 -0.16 1.66 -15.06
C ILE A 80 1.27 1.68 -15.60
N GLU A 81 1.70 2.77 -16.24
CA GLU A 81 3.03 2.91 -16.83
C GLU A 81 4.08 3.51 -15.89
N GLY A 82 3.75 3.70 -14.60
CA GLY A 82 4.69 4.30 -13.66
C GLY A 82 4.01 5.09 -12.54
N GLY A 83 4.35 6.37 -12.43
CA GLY A 83 3.71 7.26 -11.44
C GLY A 83 4.38 7.28 -10.07
N LYS A 84 3.68 7.89 -9.11
CA LYS A 84 4.14 8.12 -7.73
C LYS A 84 3.55 7.14 -6.72
N GLY A 85 2.90 6.09 -7.21
CA GLY A 85 2.27 5.08 -6.38
C GLY A 85 2.40 3.68 -6.96
N ILE A 86 2.16 2.69 -6.10
CA ILE A 86 2.08 1.27 -6.44
C ILE A 86 0.95 0.64 -5.66
N LEU A 87 0.19 -0.21 -6.35
CA LEU A 87 -0.82 -1.08 -5.75
C LEU A 87 -0.46 -2.53 -6.05
N ILE A 88 -0.36 -3.34 -5.01
CA ILE A 88 -0.02 -4.76 -5.10
C ILE A 88 -1.21 -5.56 -4.58
N LEU A 89 -1.79 -6.38 -5.45
CA LEU A 89 -2.88 -7.29 -5.11
C LEU A 89 -2.31 -8.71 -5.04
N SER A 90 -2.56 -9.41 -3.95
CA SER A 90 -2.04 -10.77 -3.73
C SER A 90 -3.16 -11.69 -3.27
N LYS A 91 -3.24 -12.86 -3.90
CA LYS A 91 -4.09 -13.96 -3.48
C LYS A 91 -3.23 -14.98 -2.75
N ILE A 92 -3.54 -15.20 -1.48
CA ILE A 92 -2.76 -16.04 -0.58
C ILE A 92 -3.60 -17.25 -0.21
N ARG A 93 -3.00 -18.44 -0.30
CA ARG A 93 -3.64 -19.71 0.03
C ARG A 93 -2.82 -20.46 1.07
N MET A 94 -3.46 -21.03 2.06
CA MET A 94 -2.84 -22.02 2.94
C MET A 94 -2.74 -23.35 2.20
N VAL A 95 -1.53 -23.87 2.01
CA VAL A 95 -1.32 -25.13 1.26
C VAL A 95 -1.95 -26.30 2.01
N HIS A 96 -2.95 -26.92 1.37
CA HIS A 96 -3.59 -28.12 1.90
C HIS A 96 -2.79 -29.38 1.48
N PRO A 97 -2.80 -30.48 2.27
CA PRO A 97 -2.17 -31.74 1.87
C PRO A 97 -2.63 -32.29 0.51
N SER A 98 -3.89 -32.03 0.10
CA SER A 98 -4.41 -32.43 -1.21
C SER A 98 -3.86 -31.61 -2.39
N ASP A 99 -3.29 -30.43 -2.13
CA ASP A 99 -2.65 -29.62 -3.17
C ASP A 99 -1.27 -30.19 -3.54
N CYS A 100 -0.74 -31.09 -2.71
CA CYS A 100 0.53 -31.74 -2.92
C CYS A 100 0.40 -32.90 -3.90
N PRO A 101 1.35 -33.08 -4.85
CA PRO A 101 1.35 -34.23 -5.75
C PRO A 101 1.36 -35.55 -4.97
N GLN A 102 0.46 -36.47 -5.34
CA GLN A 102 0.37 -37.80 -4.67
C GLN A 102 1.48 -38.77 -5.12
N ALA A 103 2.26 -38.40 -6.13
CA ALA A 103 3.36 -39.24 -6.59
C ALA A 103 4.47 -39.37 -5.56
N ALA A 104 5.06 -40.53 -5.42
CA ALA A 104 6.10 -40.86 -4.44
C ALA A 104 7.38 -39.98 -4.51
N SER A 105 7.53 -39.18 -5.56
CA SER A 105 8.62 -38.21 -5.77
C SER A 105 8.16 -36.76 -5.68
N GLY A 106 6.87 -36.50 -5.42
CA GLY A 106 6.29 -35.15 -5.40
C GLY A 106 6.75 -34.37 -4.16
N LYS A 107 7.66 -33.43 -4.33
CA LYS A 107 8.04 -32.50 -3.28
C LYS A 107 6.86 -31.55 -3.03
N CYS A 108 6.58 -31.23 -1.78
CA CYS A 108 5.58 -30.25 -1.35
C CYS A 108 6.22 -29.39 -0.26
N ASN A 109 7.13 -28.54 -0.69
CA ASN A 109 7.96 -27.73 0.22
C ASN A 109 7.12 -26.76 1.06
N ASN A 110 5.99 -26.32 0.52
CA ASN A 110 5.14 -25.31 1.13
C ASN A 110 3.93 -25.89 1.87
N LYS A 111 3.86 -27.20 2.11
CA LYS A 111 2.78 -27.83 2.86
C LYS A 111 2.59 -27.18 4.23
N GLY A 112 1.38 -26.70 4.50
CA GLY A 112 1.03 -26.04 5.77
C GLY A 112 1.56 -24.61 5.91
N TYR A 113 2.05 -24.01 4.83
CA TYR A 113 2.46 -22.61 4.79
C TYR A 113 1.49 -21.79 3.94
N PRO A 114 1.25 -20.50 4.31
CA PRO A 114 0.56 -19.56 3.44
C PRO A 114 1.48 -19.21 2.27
N VAL A 115 0.95 -19.30 1.06
CA VAL A 115 1.69 -19.00 -0.17
C VAL A 115 0.92 -18.05 -1.06
N ILE A 116 1.63 -17.21 -1.79
CA ILE A 116 1.09 -16.35 -2.82
C ILE A 116 0.86 -17.22 -4.05
N ILE A 117 -0.40 -17.34 -4.49
CA ILE A 117 -0.77 -18.13 -5.68
C ILE A 117 -1.03 -17.25 -6.90
N GLU A 118 -1.31 -15.96 -6.66
CA GLU A 118 -1.57 -14.98 -7.72
C GLU A 118 -1.19 -13.59 -7.22
N ARG A 119 -0.66 -12.75 -8.13
CA ARG A 119 -0.29 -11.37 -7.82
C ARG A 119 -0.41 -10.47 -9.03
N PHE A 120 -1.00 -9.30 -8.81
CA PHE A 120 -1.02 -8.19 -9.75
C PHE A 120 -0.34 -6.97 -9.14
N VAL A 121 0.42 -6.26 -9.98
CA VAL A 121 1.11 -5.03 -9.60
C VAL A 121 0.68 -3.95 -10.57
N LEU A 122 0.09 -2.88 -10.03
CA LEU A 122 -0.33 -1.70 -10.77
C LEU A 122 0.50 -0.51 -10.30
N GLY A 123 0.97 0.31 -11.22
CA GLY A 123 1.82 1.45 -10.91
C GLY A 123 3.31 1.13 -10.98
N ASN A 124 4.13 1.87 -10.24
CA ASN A 124 5.59 1.79 -10.32
C ASN A 124 6.18 0.75 -9.35
N PRO A 125 6.60 -0.43 -9.84
CA PRO A 125 7.12 -1.50 -8.98
C PRO A 125 8.45 -1.18 -8.30
N ALA A 126 9.18 -0.15 -8.77
CA ALA A 126 10.45 0.27 -8.17
C ALA A 126 10.27 1.02 -6.84
N LEU A 127 9.05 1.51 -6.54
CA LEU A 127 8.79 2.30 -5.34
C LEU A 127 8.82 1.45 -4.06
N ARG A 128 8.27 0.25 -4.11
CA ARG A 128 8.20 -0.63 -2.94
C ARG A 128 7.98 -2.09 -3.34
N ALA A 129 8.71 -2.99 -2.69
CA ALA A 129 8.42 -4.41 -2.74
C ALA A 129 7.26 -4.76 -1.79
N SER A 130 6.51 -5.82 -2.11
CA SER A 130 5.45 -6.34 -1.24
C SER A 130 6.01 -6.78 0.12
N SER A 131 5.27 -6.50 1.19
CA SER A 131 5.60 -6.98 2.54
C SER A 131 5.48 -8.50 2.68
N PHE A 132 4.74 -9.15 1.77
CA PHE A 132 4.58 -10.60 1.75
C PHE A 132 5.69 -11.33 0.97
N GLY A 133 6.69 -10.61 0.43
CA GLY A 133 7.73 -11.18 -0.42
C GLY A 133 7.34 -11.16 -1.90
N THR A 134 8.20 -11.70 -2.76
CA THR A 134 7.99 -11.72 -4.22
C THR A 134 8.29 -13.12 -4.76
N PRO A 135 7.28 -13.85 -5.28
CA PRO A 135 7.49 -15.16 -5.88
C PRO A 135 8.40 -15.08 -7.12
N GLU A 136 9.38 -15.98 -7.20
CA GLU A 136 10.28 -16.08 -8.38
C GLU A 136 9.57 -16.71 -9.58
N SER A 137 8.60 -17.60 -9.34
CA SER A 137 7.85 -18.30 -10.38
C SER A 137 6.58 -17.57 -10.83
N LEU A 138 6.47 -16.27 -10.55
CA LEU A 138 5.35 -15.43 -10.97
C LEU A 138 5.36 -15.28 -12.50
N ASP A 139 4.22 -15.56 -13.13
CA ASP A 139 3.97 -15.27 -14.54
C ASP A 139 3.44 -13.84 -14.70
N PRO A 140 4.21 -12.92 -15.29
CA PRO A 140 3.80 -11.52 -15.40
C PRO A 140 2.52 -11.31 -16.21
N GLY A 141 2.23 -12.20 -17.19
CA GLY A 141 1.06 -12.05 -18.04
C GLY A 141 -0.24 -12.44 -17.37
N SER A 142 -0.25 -13.54 -16.62
CA SER A 142 -1.44 -14.04 -15.93
C SER A 142 -1.51 -13.68 -14.46
N GLY A 143 -0.45 -13.16 -13.88
CA GLY A 143 -0.34 -12.90 -12.45
C GLY A 143 -0.25 -14.18 -11.60
N LYS A 144 -0.22 -15.37 -12.19
CA LYS A 144 -0.21 -16.65 -11.46
C LYS A 144 1.20 -17.09 -11.10
N VAL A 145 1.35 -17.68 -9.93
CA VAL A 145 2.59 -18.34 -9.50
C VAL A 145 2.56 -19.78 -9.97
N ARG A 146 3.51 -20.20 -10.84
CA ARG A 146 3.43 -21.50 -11.54
C ARG A 146 3.60 -22.71 -10.63
N ASP A 147 4.55 -22.68 -9.71
CA ASP A 147 4.86 -23.80 -8.81
C ASP A 147 4.80 -23.36 -7.34
N TRP A 148 3.70 -22.73 -6.98
CA TRP A 148 3.50 -22.21 -5.63
C TRP A 148 3.59 -23.27 -4.53
N VAL A 149 3.43 -24.57 -4.88
CA VAL A 149 3.54 -25.68 -3.93
C VAL A 149 4.98 -25.94 -3.51
N ASN A 150 5.95 -25.68 -4.40
CA ASN A 150 7.37 -25.93 -4.18
C ASN A 150 8.24 -24.67 -4.13
N ASP A 151 7.79 -23.58 -4.73
CA ASP A 151 8.50 -22.30 -4.73
C ASP A 151 8.55 -21.70 -3.32
N LEU A 152 9.72 -21.78 -2.68
CA LEU A 152 9.91 -21.22 -1.33
C LEU A 152 9.78 -19.71 -1.29
N SER A 153 10.07 -19.02 -2.40
CA SER A 153 9.89 -17.58 -2.52
C SER A 153 8.42 -17.16 -2.54
N ALA A 154 7.52 -18.10 -2.88
CA ALA A 154 6.08 -17.88 -2.85
C ALA A 154 5.48 -17.85 -1.43
N ARG A 155 6.25 -18.26 -0.39
CA ARG A 155 5.76 -18.16 0.99
C ARG A 155 5.44 -16.70 1.33
N ALA A 156 4.22 -16.48 1.83
CA ALA A 156 3.79 -15.16 2.26
C ALA A 156 4.52 -14.80 3.56
N ALA A 157 5.60 -14.02 3.43
CA ALA A 157 6.34 -13.47 4.57
C ALA A 157 5.42 -12.52 5.37
N ASN A 158 5.66 -12.38 6.66
CA ASN A 158 4.92 -11.46 7.53
C ASN A 158 3.38 -11.62 7.50
N PHE A 159 2.91 -12.81 7.12
CA PHE A 159 1.50 -13.14 7.11
C PHE A 159 1.06 -13.47 8.54
N ALA A 160 0.24 -12.60 9.14
CA ALA A 160 -0.16 -12.69 10.54
C ALA A 160 -1.53 -13.35 10.77
N ALA A 161 -2.31 -13.58 9.69
CA ALA A 161 -3.63 -14.19 9.84
C ALA A 161 -3.54 -15.72 9.93
N SER A 162 -4.43 -16.31 10.74
CA SER A 162 -4.55 -17.77 10.83
C SER A 162 -5.52 -18.26 9.76
N LEU A 163 -4.99 -18.92 8.72
CA LEU A 163 -5.79 -19.58 7.70
C LEU A 163 -5.88 -21.09 7.99
N LYS A 164 -7.04 -21.67 7.70
CA LYS A 164 -7.18 -23.12 7.67
C LYS A 164 -6.56 -23.70 6.39
N PRO A 165 -6.09 -24.95 6.41
CA PRO A 165 -5.58 -25.60 5.21
C PRO A 165 -6.60 -25.54 4.05
N GLY A 166 -6.14 -25.05 2.88
CA GLY A 166 -6.97 -24.84 1.70
C GLY A 166 -7.72 -23.53 1.64
N GLU A 167 -7.77 -22.76 2.71
CA GLU A 167 -8.40 -21.46 2.76
C GLU A 167 -7.61 -20.42 1.96
N VAL A 168 -8.34 -19.48 1.36
CA VAL A 168 -7.81 -18.41 0.54
C VAL A 168 -8.17 -17.07 1.17
N THR A 169 -7.25 -16.14 1.15
CA THR A 169 -7.46 -14.74 1.49
C THR A 169 -6.86 -13.84 0.41
N TYR A 170 -7.33 -12.62 0.35
CA TYR A 170 -6.85 -11.60 -0.57
C TYR A 170 -6.20 -10.48 0.23
N ALA A 171 -5.14 -9.92 -0.32
CA ALA A 171 -4.43 -8.80 0.28
C ALA A 171 -4.23 -7.71 -0.75
N ALA A 172 -4.41 -6.47 -0.33
CA ALA A 172 -4.11 -5.28 -1.11
C ALA A 172 -3.11 -4.42 -0.33
N GLU A 173 -2.03 -4.03 -0.99
CA GLU A 173 -1.00 -3.15 -0.46
C GLU A 173 -0.91 -1.92 -1.36
N CYS A 174 -1.11 -0.73 -0.82
CA CYS A 174 -0.96 0.52 -1.54
C CYS A 174 0.17 1.35 -0.93
N TYR A 175 1.04 1.89 -1.77
CA TYR A 175 2.09 2.80 -1.36
C TYR A 175 2.10 4.02 -2.27
N LEU A 176 2.04 5.20 -1.67
CA LEU A 176 1.99 6.50 -2.35
C LEU A 176 3.17 7.36 -1.91
N THR A 177 3.88 7.93 -2.87
CA THR A 177 4.96 8.90 -2.62
C THR A 177 4.60 10.30 -3.08
N SER A 178 5.29 11.30 -2.56
CA SER A 178 5.24 12.65 -3.07
C SER A 178 6.55 13.38 -2.82
N PRO A 179 6.81 14.48 -3.55
CA PRO A 179 7.98 15.31 -3.31
C PRO A 179 8.06 15.84 -1.86
N GLU A 180 6.89 16.09 -1.24
CA GLU A 180 6.78 16.63 0.11
C GLU A 180 6.88 15.55 1.20
N SER A 181 6.66 14.27 0.84
CA SER A 181 6.77 13.13 1.74
C SER A 181 7.53 11.98 1.06
N PRO A 182 8.87 12.05 1.04
CA PRO A 182 9.71 11.05 0.37
C PRO A 182 9.59 9.65 1.02
N ASN A 183 9.23 9.59 2.29
CA ASN A 183 9.00 8.33 2.99
C ASN A 183 7.68 7.65 2.61
N GLY A 184 6.82 8.35 1.85
CA GLY A 184 5.55 7.84 1.36
C GLY A 184 4.56 7.42 2.45
N VAL A 185 3.40 7.00 2.00
CA VAL A 185 2.32 6.46 2.85
C VAL A 185 2.03 5.03 2.40
N TYR A 186 1.89 4.13 3.35
CA TYR A 186 1.63 2.71 3.11
C TYR A 186 0.35 2.27 3.79
N SER A 187 -0.48 1.57 3.03
CA SER A 187 -1.68 0.89 3.53
C SER A 187 -1.64 -0.59 3.15
N ARG A 188 -2.14 -1.45 4.02
CA ARG A 188 -2.28 -2.89 3.77
C ARG A 188 -3.60 -3.38 4.34
N MET A 189 -4.37 -4.08 3.52
CA MET A 189 -5.64 -4.67 3.88
C MET A 189 -5.70 -6.14 3.52
N MET A 190 -6.55 -6.88 4.23
CA MET A 190 -6.83 -8.29 3.99
C MET A 190 -8.35 -8.51 3.97
N PHE A 191 -8.81 -9.42 3.08
CA PHE A 191 -10.20 -9.71 2.81
C PHE A 191 -10.48 -11.21 2.89
#